data_a543ecc5b4fd72ca234b6b6c4b727ac4
#
_entry.id   a543ecc5b4fd72ca234b6b6c4b727ac4
#
_cell.length_a   1.000
_cell.length_b   1.000
_cell.length_c   1.000
_cell.angle_alpha   90.00
_cell.angle_beta   90.00
_cell.angle_gamma   90.00
#
_symmetry.space_group_name_H-M   'P 1'
#
loop_
_entity.id
_entity.type
_entity.pdbx_description
1 polymer ?
#
loop_
_entity_poly.entity_id
_entity_poly.type
_entity_poly.pdbx_seq_one_letter_code
_entity_poly.pdbx_strand_id
1 'polypeptide(L)'
;ILFLADEKSSEEFALMLRIGFFTGLRIGSITDLKVTSLQNVIDIPSSGLKTLSVGPGARPPVATKFDVSGSVPIPDDLINILMKYAMSTRRLKRQASASKENKDFLFLTKYGNTYCSDNSRAVNVEMHRLRKAGKEAGIKVLRGFHFHRTRATYATELMKVALKFMPVSDSIQFVKEACLHKDESTTMKYVKFIETSKTMKEASNAFTEAFMGLIKEHHND
;
A
#
# COMPACT_ATOMS: atom_id res chain seq x y z
N ILE A 1 9.21 -6.61 -4.56
CA ILE A 1 7.84 -7.15 -4.53
C ILE A 1 7.08 -6.74 -5.79
N LEU A 2 7.00 -5.45 -6.11
CA LEU A 2 6.22 -4.94 -7.25
C LEU A 2 6.72 -5.53 -8.57
N PHE A 3 8.03 -5.55 -8.83
CA PHE A 3 8.62 -6.17 -10.02
C PHE A 3 8.20 -7.64 -10.17
N LEU A 4 8.29 -8.43 -9.09
CA LEU A 4 7.88 -9.83 -9.14
C LEU A 4 6.37 -9.99 -9.34
N ALA A 5 5.56 -9.07 -8.81
CA ALA A 5 4.11 -9.08 -9.01
C ALA A 5 3.74 -8.81 -10.47
N ASP A 6 4.46 -7.92 -11.17
CA ASP A 6 4.27 -7.66 -12.59
C ASP A 6 4.51 -8.90 -13.46
N GLU A 7 5.52 -9.71 -13.08
CA GLU A 7 5.87 -10.91 -13.85
C GLU A 7 5.01 -12.14 -13.50
N LYS A 8 4.61 -12.29 -12.24
CA LYS A 8 4.08 -13.55 -11.69
C LYS A 8 2.64 -13.47 -11.20
N SER A 9 2.02 -12.30 -11.19
CA SER A 9 0.64 -12.08 -10.76
C SER A 9 -0.22 -11.57 -11.90
N SER A 10 -1.54 -11.50 -11.68
CA SER A 10 -2.41 -10.79 -12.61
C SER A 10 -2.14 -9.28 -12.58
N GLU A 11 -2.33 -8.62 -13.72
CA GLU A 11 -2.19 -7.16 -13.83
C GLU A 11 -3.03 -6.43 -12.78
N GLU A 12 -4.26 -6.90 -12.54
CA GLU A 12 -5.14 -6.33 -11.51
C GLU A 12 -4.51 -6.38 -10.13
N PHE A 13 -3.92 -7.51 -9.77
CA PHE A 13 -3.32 -7.67 -8.45
C PHE A 13 -2.03 -6.87 -8.31
N ALA A 14 -1.21 -6.78 -9.35
CA ALA A 14 -0.03 -5.94 -9.38
C ALA A 14 -0.38 -4.45 -9.21
N LEU A 15 -1.46 -3.99 -9.84
CA LEU A 15 -2.00 -2.62 -9.66
C LEU A 15 -2.57 -2.41 -8.26
N MET A 16 -3.31 -3.38 -7.70
CA MET A 16 -3.79 -3.32 -6.32
C MET A 16 -2.63 -3.18 -5.32
N LEU A 17 -1.52 -3.91 -5.52
CA LEU A 17 -0.32 -3.78 -4.69
C LEU A 17 0.30 -2.38 -4.79
N ARG A 18 0.38 -1.80 -6.00
CA ARG A 18 0.83 -0.41 -6.17
C ARG A 18 -0.03 0.56 -5.38
N ILE A 19 -1.36 0.48 -5.53
CA ILE A 19 -2.26 1.33 -4.73
C ILE A 19 -1.98 1.13 -3.24
N GLY A 20 -1.88 -0.10 -2.77
CA GLY A 20 -1.61 -0.38 -1.36
C GLY A 20 -0.30 0.20 -0.84
N PHE A 21 0.79 0.11 -1.62
CA PHE A 21 2.10 0.65 -1.25
C PHE A 21 2.19 2.18 -1.33
N PHE A 22 1.48 2.81 -2.28
CA PHE A 22 1.59 4.25 -2.53
C PHE A 22 0.50 5.09 -1.88
N THR A 23 -0.57 4.49 -1.35
CA THR A 23 -1.66 5.21 -0.69
C THR A 23 -1.98 4.70 0.71
N GLY A 24 -1.47 3.53 1.08
CA GLY A 24 -1.82 2.88 2.34
C GLY A 24 -3.27 2.40 2.43
N LEU A 25 -4.05 2.43 1.36
CA LEU A 25 -5.44 1.95 1.37
C LEU A 25 -5.53 0.46 1.72
N ARG A 26 -6.60 0.10 2.41
CA ARG A 26 -6.91 -1.31 2.70
C ARG A 26 -7.42 -2.02 1.45
N ILE A 27 -7.18 -3.33 1.36
CA ILE A 27 -7.59 -4.13 0.20
C ILE A 27 -9.10 -4.00 -0.09
N GLY A 28 -9.95 -3.95 0.94
CA GLY A 28 -11.40 -3.75 0.75
C GLY A 28 -11.73 -2.44 0.06
N SER A 29 -11.07 -1.34 0.43
CA SER A 29 -11.24 -0.05 -0.25
C SER A 29 -10.70 -0.09 -1.69
N ILE A 30 -9.55 -0.73 -1.89
CA ILE A 30 -8.92 -0.83 -3.23
C ILE A 30 -9.81 -1.63 -4.18
N THR A 31 -10.36 -2.76 -3.73
CA THR A 31 -11.23 -3.59 -4.55
C THR A 31 -12.59 -2.97 -4.81
N ASP A 32 -12.99 -1.99 -3.99
CA ASP A 32 -14.24 -1.23 -4.14
C ASP A 32 -14.08 0.05 -4.99
N LEU A 33 -12.87 0.39 -5.44
CA LEU A 33 -12.67 1.54 -6.34
C LEU A 33 -13.43 1.37 -7.66
N LYS A 34 -14.02 2.46 -8.11
CA LYS A 34 -14.70 2.58 -9.39
C LYS A 34 -13.83 3.34 -10.39
N VAL A 35 -14.09 3.17 -11.68
CA VAL A 35 -13.43 3.98 -12.70
C VAL A 35 -13.74 5.46 -12.48
N THR A 36 -14.96 5.79 -12.13
CA THR A 36 -15.40 7.15 -11.79
C THR A 36 -14.71 7.70 -10.54
N SER A 37 -14.24 6.86 -9.60
CA SER A 37 -13.39 7.33 -8.48
C SER A 37 -12.08 7.96 -8.97
N LEU A 38 -11.49 7.42 -10.03
CA LEU A 38 -10.25 7.94 -10.63
C LEU A 38 -10.46 9.22 -11.43
N GLN A 39 -11.66 9.43 -11.96
CA GLN A 39 -12.02 10.64 -12.72
C GLN A 39 -12.27 11.83 -11.78
N ASN A 40 -12.60 11.57 -10.52
CA ASN A 40 -12.96 12.59 -9.53
C ASN A 40 -11.81 12.91 -8.55
N VAL A 41 -10.57 12.58 -8.93
CA VAL A 41 -9.39 13.00 -8.15
C VAL A 41 -9.14 14.49 -8.30
N ILE A 42 -8.60 15.13 -7.27
CA ILE A 42 -8.30 16.56 -7.22
C ILE A 42 -6.79 16.75 -7.17
N ASP A 43 -6.27 17.64 -8.00
CA ASP A 43 -4.85 17.97 -8.02
C ASP A 43 -4.40 18.61 -6.69
N ILE A 44 -3.23 18.21 -6.21
CA ILE A 44 -2.50 18.92 -5.15
C ILE A 44 -1.45 19.80 -5.85
N PRO A 45 -1.61 21.12 -5.87
CA PRO A 45 -0.74 22.00 -6.64
C PRO A 45 0.74 21.80 -6.35
N SER A 46 1.57 21.79 -7.39
CA SER A 46 3.04 21.71 -7.32
C SER A 46 3.63 20.47 -6.60
N SER A 47 2.84 19.39 -6.46
CA SER A 47 3.29 18.21 -5.70
C SER A 47 3.48 16.94 -6.52
N GLY A 48 2.94 16.85 -7.74
CA GLY A 48 2.87 15.59 -8.50
C GLY A 48 1.92 14.56 -7.88
N LEU A 49 1.08 15.00 -6.93
CA LEU A 49 0.10 14.18 -6.25
C LEU A 49 -1.32 14.65 -6.56
N LYS A 50 -2.26 13.73 -6.49
CA LYS A 50 -3.69 13.99 -6.48
C LYS A 50 -4.31 13.52 -5.18
N THR A 51 -5.51 13.98 -4.89
CA THR A 51 -6.30 13.53 -3.75
C THR A 51 -7.39 12.60 -4.23
N LEU A 52 -7.42 11.38 -3.71
CA LEU A 52 -8.45 10.38 -3.95
C LEU A 52 -9.38 10.32 -2.75
N SER A 53 -10.67 10.67 -2.94
CA SER A 53 -11.67 10.58 -1.89
C SER A 53 -12.17 9.14 -1.72
N VAL A 54 -12.33 8.71 -0.47
CA VAL A 54 -12.84 7.38 -0.09
C VAL A 54 -13.80 7.47 1.10
N GLY A 55 -14.57 6.45 1.31
CA GLY A 55 -15.59 6.37 2.35
C GLY A 55 -16.99 6.68 1.83
N PRO A 56 -18.02 6.66 2.73
CA PRO A 56 -19.41 6.92 2.36
C PRO A 56 -19.65 8.30 1.75
N GLY A 57 -18.82 9.29 2.13
CA GLY A 57 -18.90 10.67 1.61
C GLY A 57 -18.24 10.87 0.24
N ALA A 58 -17.50 9.90 -0.28
CA ALA A 58 -16.90 9.99 -1.62
C ALA A 58 -17.96 9.85 -2.72
N ARG A 59 -17.63 10.36 -3.91
CA ARG A 59 -18.50 10.25 -5.10
C ARG A 59 -17.70 9.66 -6.25
N PRO A 60 -17.95 8.37 -6.62
CA PRO A 60 -18.86 7.42 -5.96
C PRO A 60 -18.34 6.99 -4.58
N PRO A 61 -19.23 6.47 -3.70
CA PRO A 61 -18.81 5.91 -2.41
C PRO A 61 -17.82 4.77 -2.59
N VAL A 62 -16.82 4.73 -1.69
CA VAL A 62 -15.81 3.66 -1.64
C VAL A 62 -15.77 3.10 -0.23
N ALA A 63 -15.97 1.81 -0.08
CA ALA A 63 -16.02 1.15 1.22
C ALA A 63 -14.72 1.37 2.01
N THR A 64 -14.86 1.71 3.28
CA THR A 64 -13.75 1.84 4.22
C THR A 64 -14.07 1.13 5.53
N LYS A 65 -13.04 0.70 6.24
CA LYS A 65 -13.26 0.10 7.56
C LYS A 65 -13.80 1.16 8.53
N PHE A 66 -14.92 0.84 9.19
CA PHE A 66 -15.65 1.73 10.11
C PHE A 66 -16.29 2.95 9.45
N ASP A 67 -16.56 2.88 8.15
CA ASP A 67 -17.22 3.94 7.38
C ASP A 67 -16.54 5.32 7.51
N VAL A 68 -15.22 5.32 7.68
CA VAL A 68 -14.44 6.55 7.77
C VAL A 68 -14.34 7.17 6.37
N SER A 69 -14.87 8.38 6.24
CA SER A 69 -14.67 9.20 5.04
C SER A 69 -13.40 10.01 5.15
N GLY A 70 -12.70 10.17 4.04
CA GLY A 70 -11.51 11.00 3.94
C GLY A 70 -10.90 10.97 2.56
N SER A 71 -9.73 11.60 2.46
CA SER A 71 -8.98 11.69 1.21
C SER A 71 -7.57 11.18 1.42
N VAL A 72 -7.05 10.43 0.45
CA VAL A 72 -5.68 9.92 0.49
C VAL A 72 -4.87 10.50 -0.67
N PRO A 73 -3.61 10.89 -0.44
CA PRO A 73 -2.73 11.30 -1.51
C PRO A 73 -2.38 10.09 -2.40
N ILE A 74 -2.39 10.30 -3.70
CA ILE A 74 -2.05 9.30 -4.71
C ILE A 74 -1.16 9.95 -5.77
N PRO A 75 -0.03 9.32 -6.18
CA PRO A 75 0.82 9.84 -7.25
C PRO A 75 0.06 9.99 -8.56
N ASP A 76 0.29 11.08 -9.28
CA ASP A 76 -0.32 11.35 -10.58
C ASP A 76 0.02 10.24 -11.59
N ASP A 77 1.28 9.79 -11.63
CA ASP A 77 1.70 8.68 -12.48
C ASP A 77 0.91 7.40 -12.20
N LEU A 78 0.59 7.13 -10.93
CA LEU A 78 -0.22 5.96 -10.60
C LEU A 78 -1.66 6.12 -11.11
N ILE A 79 -2.27 7.30 -11.01
CA ILE A 79 -3.58 7.59 -11.60
C ILE A 79 -3.54 7.35 -13.11
N ASN A 80 -2.51 7.83 -13.79
CA ASN A 80 -2.35 7.65 -15.24
C ASN A 80 -2.26 6.16 -15.63
N ILE A 81 -1.50 5.37 -14.86
CA ILE A 81 -1.40 3.91 -15.05
C ILE A 81 -2.77 3.25 -14.83
N LEU A 82 -3.49 3.62 -13.79
CA LEU A 82 -4.81 3.08 -13.48
C LEU A 82 -5.86 3.45 -14.53
N MET A 83 -5.83 4.68 -15.03
CA MET A 83 -6.71 5.13 -16.12
C MET A 83 -6.40 4.40 -17.43
N LYS A 84 -5.12 4.17 -17.75
CA LYS A 84 -4.73 3.35 -18.90
C LYS A 84 -5.26 1.91 -18.76
N TYR A 85 -5.13 1.32 -17.57
CA TYR A 85 -5.72 0.01 -17.29
C TYR A 85 -7.25 0.03 -17.43
N ALA A 86 -7.94 1.05 -16.88
CA ALA A 86 -9.39 1.19 -16.95
C ALA A 86 -9.92 1.18 -18.38
N MET A 87 -9.15 1.72 -19.32
CA MET A 87 -9.49 1.79 -20.76
C MET A 87 -8.86 0.62 -21.57
N SER A 88 -8.15 -0.29 -20.93
CA SER A 88 -7.52 -1.41 -21.62
C SER A 88 -8.53 -2.41 -22.18
N THR A 89 -8.19 -3.04 -23.30
CA THR A 89 -8.98 -4.14 -23.87
C THR A 89 -9.25 -5.27 -22.87
N ARG A 90 -8.28 -5.51 -21.96
CA ARG A 90 -8.40 -6.52 -20.91
C ARG A 90 -9.52 -6.17 -19.94
N ARG A 91 -9.55 -4.95 -19.42
CA ARG A 91 -10.60 -4.55 -18.48
C ARG A 91 -11.95 -4.40 -19.18
N LEU A 92 -12.00 -3.84 -20.40
CA LEU A 92 -13.24 -3.69 -21.17
C LEU A 92 -13.91 -5.04 -21.49
N LYS A 93 -13.13 -6.08 -21.83
CA LYS A 93 -13.67 -7.46 -21.99
C LYS A 93 -14.32 -7.97 -20.71
N ARG A 94 -13.73 -7.72 -19.54
CA ARG A 94 -14.31 -8.11 -18.24
C ARG A 94 -15.56 -7.31 -17.90
N GLN A 95 -15.57 -6.02 -18.22
CA GLN A 95 -16.75 -5.16 -18.09
C GLN A 95 -17.92 -5.67 -18.96
N ALA A 96 -17.65 -6.12 -20.18
CA ALA A 96 -18.67 -6.67 -21.06
C ALA A 96 -19.36 -7.91 -20.46
N SER A 97 -18.63 -8.71 -19.67
CA SER A 97 -19.15 -9.90 -18.97
C SER A 97 -19.74 -9.58 -17.58
N ALA A 98 -19.60 -8.34 -17.11
CA ALA A 98 -20.05 -7.94 -15.77
C ALA A 98 -21.56 -7.64 -15.75
N SER A 99 -22.20 -7.89 -14.61
CA SER A 99 -23.56 -7.41 -14.34
C SER A 99 -23.62 -5.88 -14.37
N LYS A 100 -24.80 -5.32 -14.53
CA LYS A 100 -24.98 -3.86 -14.63
C LYS A 100 -24.37 -3.13 -13.42
N GLU A 101 -24.54 -3.69 -12.23
CA GLU A 101 -24.07 -3.14 -10.95
C GLU A 101 -22.53 -3.17 -10.85
N ASN A 102 -21.89 -4.12 -11.55
CA ASN A 102 -20.45 -4.32 -11.43
C ASN A 102 -19.63 -3.56 -12.49
N LYS A 103 -20.27 -3.02 -13.54
CA LYS A 103 -19.55 -2.44 -14.69
C LYS A 103 -18.60 -1.29 -14.36
N ASP A 104 -18.91 -0.51 -13.31
CA ASP A 104 -18.09 0.65 -12.94
C ASP A 104 -16.89 0.28 -12.04
N PHE A 105 -16.84 -0.92 -11.46
CA PHE A 105 -15.69 -1.32 -10.65
C PHE A 105 -14.40 -1.30 -11.49
N LEU A 106 -13.35 -0.71 -10.90
CA LEU A 106 -12.04 -0.63 -11.53
C LEU A 106 -11.47 -2.03 -11.78
N PHE A 107 -11.53 -2.88 -10.76
CA PHE A 107 -11.01 -4.24 -10.81
C PHE A 107 -12.12 -5.27 -10.89
N LEU A 108 -12.14 -5.99 -12.01
CA LEU A 108 -13.05 -7.09 -12.25
C LEU A 108 -12.28 -8.40 -12.45
N THR A 109 -12.83 -9.49 -11.96
CA THR A 109 -12.31 -10.83 -12.25
C THR A 109 -12.51 -11.17 -13.73
N LYS A 110 -11.89 -12.24 -14.21
CA LYS A 110 -12.07 -12.69 -15.60
C LYS A 110 -13.53 -13.02 -15.98
N TYR A 111 -14.39 -13.21 -14.98
CA TYR A 111 -15.81 -13.49 -15.16
C TYR A 111 -16.70 -12.26 -14.98
N GLY A 112 -16.14 -11.06 -14.84
CA GLY A 112 -16.90 -9.83 -14.61
C GLY A 112 -17.40 -9.64 -13.16
N ASN A 113 -16.98 -10.49 -12.23
CA ASN A 113 -17.32 -10.32 -10.81
C ASN A 113 -16.36 -9.35 -10.12
N THR A 114 -16.82 -8.75 -9.03
CA THR A 114 -15.96 -7.88 -8.20
C THR A 114 -14.97 -8.69 -7.36
N TYR A 115 -13.86 -8.07 -6.96
CA TYR A 115 -12.91 -8.65 -5.99
C TYR A 115 -13.36 -8.46 -4.55
N CYS A 116 -14.33 -7.58 -4.28
CA CYS A 116 -14.83 -7.25 -2.94
C CYS A 116 -16.02 -8.12 -2.48
N SER A 117 -16.46 -9.11 -3.27
CA SER A 117 -17.54 -10.00 -2.84
C SER A 117 -17.07 -10.91 -1.69
N ASP A 118 -17.94 -11.19 -0.71
CA ASP A 118 -17.64 -12.03 0.46
C ASP A 118 -17.12 -13.42 0.09
N ASN A 119 -17.55 -13.94 -1.05
CA ASN A 119 -17.12 -15.23 -1.59
C ASN A 119 -15.87 -15.15 -2.48
N SER A 120 -15.30 -13.99 -2.70
CA SER A 120 -14.15 -13.83 -3.60
C SER A 120 -12.86 -14.30 -2.94
N ARG A 121 -12.29 -15.39 -3.44
CA ARG A 121 -10.94 -15.86 -3.08
C ARG A 121 -9.85 -15.32 -4.00
N ALA A 122 -10.19 -14.46 -4.95
CA ALA A 122 -9.29 -14.03 -6.01
C ALA A 122 -8.01 -13.36 -5.47
N VAL A 123 -8.13 -12.44 -4.50
CA VAL A 123 -6.98 -11.80 -3.84
C VAL A 123 -6.11 -12.84 -3.11
N ASN A 124 -6.72 -13.81 -2.43
CA ASN A 124 -5.98 -14.84 -1.70
C ASN A 124 -5.19 -15.76 -2.64
N VAL A 125 -5.75 -16.09 -3.80
CA VAL A 125 -5.08 -16.88 -4.85
C VAL A 125 -3.87 -16.12 -5.39
N GLU A 126 -4.01 -14.84 -5.71
CA GLU A 126 -2.91 -14.01 -6.19
C GLU A 126 -1.82 -13.84 -5.11
N MET A 127 -2.20 -13.63 -3.86
CA MET A 127 -1.27 -13.61 -2.72
C MET A 127 -0.49 -14.92 -2.58
N HIS A 128 -1.16 -16.06 -2.78
CA HIS A 128 -0.48 -17.35 -2.74
C HIS A 128 0.54 -17.49 -3.88
N ARG A 129 0.16 -17.11 -5.11
CA ARG A 129 1.04 -17.10 -6.29
C ARG A 129 2.28 -16.24 -6.06
N LEU A 130 2.09 -15.02 -5.57
CA LEU A 130 3.19 -14.10 -5.30
C LEU A 130 4.15 -14.66 -4.24
N ARG A 131 3.62 -15.25 -3.15
CA ARG A 131 4.46 -15.88 -2.11
C ARG A 131 5.23 -17.09 -2.63
N LYS A 132 4.59 -17.91 -3.48
CA LYS A 132 5.24 -19.06 -4.13
C LYS A 132 6.38 -18.58 -5.02
N ALA A 133 6.12 -17.63 -5.92
CA ALA A 133 7.15 -17.05 -6.78
C ALA A 133 8.28 -16.39 -5.97
N GLY A 134 7.96 -15.70 -4.88
CA GLY A 134 8.95 -15.13 -3.97
C GLY A 134 9.82 -16.17 -3.28
N LYS A 135 9.25 -17.33 -2.92
CA LYS A 135 10.02 -18.47 -2.37
C LYS A 135 10.99 -19.03 -3.42
N GLU A 136 10.53 -19.23 -4.64
CA GLU A 136 11.33 -19.70 -5.78
C GLU A 136 12.47 -18.74 -6.13
N ALA A 137 12.21 -17.43 -6.05
CA ALA A 137 13.19 -16.37 -6.27
C ALA A 137 14.09 -16.05 -5.05
N GLY A 138 13.97 -16.78 -3.94
CA GLY A 138 14.76 -16.56 -2.72
C GLY A 138 14.44 -15.27 -1.96
N ILE A 139 13.31 -14.61 -2.24
CA ILE A 139 12.92 -13.31 -1.65
C ILE A 139 12.32 -13.53 -0.27
N LYS A 140 13.15 -13.45 0.77
CA LYS A 140 12.77 -13.76 2.16
C LYS A 140 11.59 -12.93 2.68
N VAL A 141 11.48 -11.66 2.29
CA VAL A 141 10.40 -10.75 2.74
C VAL A 141 9.01 -11.21 2.30
N LEU A 142 8.90 -12.00 1.23
CA LEU A 142 7.64 -12.55 0.73
C LEU A 142 7.16 -13.78 1.49
N ARG A 143 8.00 -14.44 2.31
CA ARG A 143 7.64 -15.68 3.01
C ARG A 143 6.41 -15.57 3.91
N GLY A 144 6.21 -14.44 4.58
CA GLY A 144 5.04 -14.15 5.41
C GLY A 144 4.30 -12.89 4.97
N PHE A 145 4.39 -12.54 3.69
CA PHE A 145 3.79 -11.32 3.18
C PHE A 145 2.27 -11.45 3.09
N HIS A 146 1.56 -10.48 3.67
CA HIS A 146 0.12 -10.28 3.59
C HIS A 146 -0.16 -8.90 3.03
N PHE A 147 -1.26 -8.74 2.30
CA PHE A 147 -1.60 -7.47 1.66
C PHE A 147 -1.57 -6.28 2.62
N HIS A 148 -2.01 -6.46 3.86
CA HIS A 148 -1.99 -5.40 4.88
C HIS A 148 -0.58 -4.82 5.17
N ARG A 149 0.48 -5.56 4.85
CA ARG A 149 1.87 -5.04 4.98
C ARG A 149 2.18 -3.90 4.02
N THR A 150 1.47 -3.77 2.90
CA THR A 150 1.62 -2.60 2.01
C THR A 150 1.32 -1.31 2.76
N ARG A 151 0.23 -1.30 3.52
CA ARG A 151 -0.18 -0.18 4.36
C ARG A 151 0.81 0.08 5.51
N ALA A 152 1.31 -0.98 6.16
CA ALA A 152 2.31 -0.83 7.20
C ALA A 152 3.61 -0.20 6.64
N THR A 153 4.04 -0.62 5.45
CA THR A 153 5.18 -0.03 4.75
C THR A 153 4.91 1.44 4.44
N TYR A 154 3.77 1.76 3.82
CA TYR A 154 3.39 3.14 3.51
C TYR A 154 3.41 4.03 4.77
N ALA A 155 2.72 3.61 5.84
CA ALA A 155 2.65 4.39 7.08
C ALA A 155 4.02 4.57 7.74
N THR A 156 4.90 3.54 7.69
CA THR A 156 6.25 3.64 8.22
C THR A 156 7.10 4.63 7.42
N GLU A 157 7.08 4.55 6.09
CA GLU A 157 7.86 5.45 5.25
C GLU A 157 7.33 6.89 5.34
N LEU A 158 6.00 7.07 5.36
CA LEU A 158 5.39 8.38 5.54
C LEU A 158 5.76 8.99 6.90
N MET A 159 5.76 8.20 7.98
CA MET A 159 6.19 8.64 9.31
C MET A 159 7.67 9.05 9.31
N LYS A 160 8.55 8.27 8.68
CA LYS A 160 9.98 8.63 8.55
C LYS A 160 10.17 9.96 7.83
N VAL A 161 9.38 10.22 6.81
CA VAL A 161 9.42 11.51 6.07
C VAL A 161 8.87 12.62 6.97
N ALA A 162 7.70 12.45 7.59
CA ALA A 162 7.08 13.45 8.43
C ALA A 162 8.01 13.91 9.57
N LEU A 163 8.64 12.97 10.27
CA LEU A 163 9.58 13.23 11.37
C LEU A 163 10.84 14.04 10.97
N LYS A 164 11.11 14.20 9.66
CA LYS A 164 12.21 15.08 9.19
C LYS A 164 11.80 16.57 9.11
N PHE A 165 10.51 16.84 8.99
CA PHE A 165 10.00 18.18 8.66
C PHE A 165 9.07 18.75 9.73
N MET A 166 8.56 17.92 10.64
CA MET A 166 7.59 18.37 11.66
C MET A 166 7.80 17.64 12.99
N PRO A 167 7.30 18.21 14.11
CA PRO A 167 7.32 17.58 15.42
C PRO A 167 6.63 16.23 15.45
N VAL A 168 6.93 15.40 16.46
CA VAL A 168 6.37 14.04 16.60
C VAL A 168 4.83 14.05 16.65
N SER A 169 4.25 14.99 17.43
CA SER A 169 2.78 15.15 17.54
C SER A 169 2.13 15.35 16.18
N ASP A 170 2.67 16.28 15.40
CA ASP A 170 2.15 16.67 14.10
C ASP A 170 2.36 15.55 13.07
N SER A 171 3.49 14.87 13.15
CA SER A 171 3.78 13.67 12.34
C SER A 171 2.78 12.56 12.59
N ILE A 172 2.40 12.32 13.86
CA ILE A 172 1.38 11.32 14.22
C ILE A 172 0.04 11.70 13.63
N GLN A 173 -0.39 12.96 13.80
CA GLN A 173 -1.66 13.43 13.27
C GLN A 173 -1.68 13.35 11.74
N PHE A 174 -0.62 13.79 11.07
CA PHE A 174 -0.47 13.72 9.61
C PHE A 174 -0.59 12.29 9.08
N VAL A 175 0.16 11.33 9.65
CA VAL A 175 0.10 9.93 9.22
C VAL A 175 -1.23 9.27 9.57
N LYS A 176 -1.84 9.65 10.70
CA LYS A 176 -3.18 9.21 11.10
C LYS A 176 -4.22 9.58 10.03
N GLU A 177 -4.21 10.83 9.59
CA GLU A 177 -5.13 11.33 8.56
C GLU A 177 -4.87 10.68 7.20
N ALA A 178 -3.61 10.67 6.73
CA ALA A 178 -3.23 10.07 5.46
C ALA A 178 -3.55 8.55 5.38
N CYS A 179 -3.48 7.86 6.52
CA CYS A 179 -3.82 6.45 6.62
C CYS A 179 -5.28 6.20 6.99
N LEU A 180 -6.09 7.21 7.27
CA LEU A 180 -7.46 7.05 7.77
C LEU A 180 -7.51 6.11 9.00
N HIS A 181 -6.63 6.38 9.99
CA HIS A 181 -6.65 5.67 11.26
C HIS A 181 -7.69 6.29 12.18
N LYS A 182 -8.59 5.46 12.75
CA LYS A 182 -9.57 5.93 13.71
C LYS A 182 -8.88 6.47 14.99
N ASP A 183 -7.90 5.75 15.48
CA ASP A 183 -7.21 6.02 16.74
C ASP A 183 -5.73 6.32 16.54
N GLU A 184 -5.18 7.25 17.31
CA GLU A 184 -3.75 7.60 17.32
C GLU A 184 -2.87 6.45 17.77
N SER A 185 -3.36 5.60 18.68
CA SER A 185 -2.64 4.42 19.16
C SER A 185 -2.18 3.49 18.03
N THR A 186 -2.93 3.45 16.93
CA THR A 186 -2.55 2.70 15.73
C THR A 186 -1.36 3.35 15.04
N THR A 187 -1.29 4.67 15.01
CA THR A 187 -0.20 5.43 14.37
C THR A 187 1.06 5.45 15.24
N MET A 188 0.93 5.54 16.56
CA MET A 188 2.03 5.50 17.53
C MET A 188 2.92 4.26 17.38
N LYS A 189 2.38 3.15 16.92
CA LYS A 189 3.16 1.92 16.67
C LYS A 189 4.27 2.13 15.65
N TYR A 190 4.08 3.02 14.68
CA TYR A 190 5.09 3.33 13.66
C TYR A 190 6.21 4.19 14.22
N VAL A 191 5.91 5.14 15.11
CA VAL A 191 6.92 5.94 15.84
C VAL A 191 7.80 5.02 16.67
N LYS A 192 7.19 4.19 17.53
CA LYS A 192 7.92 3.22 18.37
C LYS A 192 8.78 2.26 17.54
N PHE A 193 8.27 1.78 16.41
CA PHE A 193 9.03 0.91 15.51
C PHE A 193 10.27 1.62 14.94
N ILE A 194 10.15 2.88 14.51
CA ILE A 194 11.26 3.66 13.96
C ILE A 194 12.30 3.93 15.03
N GLU A 195 11.90 4.38 16.23
CA GLU A 195 12.78 4.62 17.36
C GLU A 195 13.54 3.35 17.77
N THR A 196 12.83 2.26 17.99
CA THR A 196 13.44 0.96 18.35
C THR A 196 14.41 0.48 17.26
N SER A 197 14.06 0.60 15.99
CA SER A 197 14.92 0.19 14.89
C SER A 197 16.19 1.04 14.79
N LYS A 198 16.10 2.34 15.07
CA LYS A 198 17.26 3.26 15.12
C LYS A 198 18.18 2.89 16.26
N THR A 199 17.65 2.75 17.47
CA THR A 199 18.40 2.36 18.67
C THR A 199 19.10 1.01 18.50
N MET A 200 18.42 0.01 17.95
CA MET A 200 19.03 -1.30 17.68
C MET A 200 20.18 -1.21 16.67
N LYS A 201 20.04 -0.39 15.64
CA LYS A 201 21.12 -0.19 14.66
C LYS A 201 22.32 0.52 15.27
N GLU A 202 22.10 1.56 16.07
CA GLU A 202 23.16 2.28 16.78
C GLU A 202 23.89 1.36 17.78
N ALA A 203 23.15 0.57 18.57
CA ALA A 203 23.72 -0.40 19.49
C ALA A 203 24.53 -1.49 18.75
N SER A 204 24.03 -1.99 17.63
CA SER A 204 24.74 -2.98 16.79
C SER A 204 26.05 -2.41 16.20
N ASN A 205 26.02 -1.15 15.74
CA ASN A 205 27.22 -0.50 15.23
C ASN A 205 28.26 -0.30 16.35
N ALA A 206 27.83 0.22 17.51
CA ALA A 206 28.69 0.43 18.67
C ALA A 206 29.32 -0.90 19.17
N PHE A 207 28.52 -1.98 19.20
CA PHE A 207 29.02 -3.32 19.53
C PHE A 207 30.08 -3.80 18.51
N THR A 208 29.82 -3.63 17.22
CA THR A 208 30.74 -4.03 16.13
C THR A 208 32.05 -3.25 16.23
N GLU A 209 31.99 -1.93 16.46
CA GLU A 209 33.17 -1.08 16.64
C GLU A 209 34.02 -1.51 17.85
N ALA A 210 33.36 -1.76 19.00
CA ALA A 210 34.04 -2.26 20.20
C ALA A 210 34.69 -3.62 19.97
N PHE A 211 34.00 -4.54 19.30
CA PHE A 211 34.53 -5.87 18.99
C PHE A 211 35.71 -5.82 18.03
N MET A 212 35.65 -4.97 16.99
CA MET A 212 36.76 -4.78 16.05
C MET A 212 37.95 -4.08 16.71
N GLY A 213 37.72 -3.22 17.70
CA GLY A 213 38.77 -2.62 18.54
C GLY A 213 39.56 -3.68 19.33
N LEU A 214 38.85 -4.60 20.00
CA LEU A 214 39.46 -5.71 20.74
C LEU A 214 40.33 -6.64 19.87
N ILE A 215 39.91 -6.90 18.63
CA ILE A 215 40.71 -7.74 17.69
C ILE A 215 42.01 -7.03 17.30
N LYS A 216 42.00 -5.69 17.17
CA LYS A 216 43.23 -4.94 16.81
C LYS A 216 44.25 -4.87 17.94
N GLU A 217 43.79 -4.80 19.20
CA GLU A 217 44.68 -4.79 20.38
C GLU A 217 45.38 -6.16 20.54
N HIS A 218 44.76 -7.27 20.22
CA HIS A 218 45.36 -8.62 20.30
C HIS A 218 46.34 -8.96 19.16
N HIS A 219 46.48 -8.12 18.15
CA HIS A 219 47.43 -8.33 17.03
C HIS A 219 48.69 -7.47 17.15
N ASN A 220 48.84 -6.66 18.22
CA ASN A 220 49.98 -5.80 18.47
C ASN A 220 50.82 -6.24 19.67
N ASP A 221 50.55 -7.42 20.24
CA ASP A 221 51.37 -8.13 21.22
C ASP A 221 52.06 -9.35 20.55
#